data_82ae331509eaa8a929487b3d885148af
#
_entry.id   82ae331509eaa8a929487b3d885148af
#
_cell.length_a   1.000
_cell.length_b   1.000
_cell.length_c   1.000
_cell.angle_alpha   90.00
_cell.angle_beta   90.00
_cell.angle_gamma   90.00
#
_symmetry.space_group_name_H-M   'P 1'
#
loop_
_entity.id
_entity.type
_entity.pdbx_description
1 polymer ?
#
loop_
_entity_poly.entity_id
_entity_poly.type
_entity_poly.pdbx_seq_one_letter_code
_entity_poly.pdbx_strand_id
1 'polypeptide(L)'
;MAEFEGDICDYVADGDTFSTKKNIWIRLARYDAPEEGNPNYTKAKQLLSSLILNKIIVYKQIGTSYTRIVAEVWQDSKNINDIMLASGYKK
;
A
#
# COMPACT_ATOMS: atom_id res chain seq x y z
N MET A 1 -16.61 -8.62 -13.10
CA MET A 1 -15.87 -8.72 -13.01
C MET A 1 -15.10 -8.74 -11.99
N ALA A 2 -14.55 -9.46 -11.59
CA ALA A 2 -13.94 -9.55 -10.51
C ALA A 2 -12.92 -8.89 -10.49
N GLU A 3 -12.80 -8.20 -9.75
CA GLU A 3 -11.86 -7.27 -9.79
C GLU A 3 -10.86 -7.40 -8.72
N PHE A 4 -10.94 -8.40 -7.89
CA PHE A 4 -10.01 -8.62 -6.82
C PHE A 4 -8.89 -9.56 -7.26
N GLU A 5 -7.64 -9.19 -6.93
CA GLU A 5 -6.47 -10.00 -7.25
C GLU A 5 -5.71 -10.31 -5.97
N GLY A 6 -5.17 -11.51 -5.86
CA GLY A 6 -4.33 -11.88 -4.74
C GLY A 6 -2.87 -11.92 -5.13
N ASP A 7 -1.99 -11.50 -4.23
CA ASP A 7 -0.54 -11.50 -4.47
C ASP A 7 0.17 -11.38 -3.13
N ILE A 8 1.48 -11.42 -3.15
CA ILE A 8 2.29 -11.26 -1.94
C ILE A 8 3.12 -10.01 -2.08
N CYS A 9 3.08 -9.15 -1.07
CA CYS A 9 3.94 -7.97 -1.06
C CYS A 9 5.36 -8.40 -0.74
N ASP A 10 6.32 -8.06 -1.59
CA ASP A 10 7.71 -8.42 -1.36
C ASP A 10 8.62 -7.21 -1.13
N TYR A 11 8.14 -6.01 -1.31
CA TYR A 11 8.96 -4.81 -1.07
C TYR A 11 8.07 -3.61 -0.79
N VAL A 12 8.39 -2.84 0.24
CA VAL A 12 7.68 -1.61 0.56
C VAL A 12 8.61 -0.44 0.27
N ALA A 13 8.24 0.40 -0.68
CA ALA A 13 9.06 1.54 -1.07
C ALA A 13 8.89 2.73 -0.13
N ASP A 14 7.65 3.01 0.26
CA ASP A 14 7.33 4.05 1.23
C ASP A 14 5.93 3.77 1.81
N GLY A 15 5.37 4.70 2.53
CA GLY A 15 4.12 4.45 3.28
C GLY A 15 2.90 4.22 2.41
N ASP A 16 2.96 4.52 1.11
CA ASP A 16 1.81 4.33 0.23
C ASP A 16 2.14 3.55 -1.04
N THR A 17 3.36 3.02 -1.18
CA THR A 17 3.75 2.33 -2.41
C THR A 17 4.54 1.07 -2.09
N PHE A 18 4.17 -0.02 -2.75
CA PHE A 18 4.84 -1.30 -2.57
C PHE A 18 4.79 -2.10 -3.87
N SER A 19 5.58 -3.16 -3.94
CA SER A 19 5.55 -4.07 -5.08
C SER A 19 5.27 -5.49 -4.62
N THR A 20 4.86 -6.31 -5.57
CA THR A 20 4.46 -7.69 -5.29
C THR A 20 5.40 -8.67 -5.98
N LYS A 21 5.25 -9.93 -5.64
CA LYS A 21 6.06 -10.99 -6.25
C LYS A 21 5.82 -11.11 -7.75
N LYS A 22 4.70 -10.63 -8.25
CA LYS A 22 4.43 -10.62 -9.68
C LYS A 22 4.98 -9.36 -10.36
N ASN A 23 5.78 -8.58 -9.64
CA ASN A 23 6.36 -7.33 -10.14
C ASN A 23 5.32 -6.25 -10.45
N ILE A 24 4.26 -6.21 -9.69
CA ILE A 24 3.25 -5.18 -9.84
C ILE A 24 3.51 -4.09 -8.80
N TRP A 25 3.62 -2.84 -9.24
CA TRP A 25 3.76 -1.71 -8.34
C TRP A 25 2.39 -1.16 -8.01
N ILE A 26 2.09 -1.05 -6.71
CA ILE A 26 0.77 -0.65 -6.23
C ILE A 26 0.92 0.56 -5.33
N ARG A 27 0.09 1.58 -5.58
CA ARG A 27 -0.02 2.74 -4.74
C ARG A 27 -1.38 2.68 -4.04
N LEU A 28 -1.40 2.90 -2.74
CA LEU A 28 -2.64 2.90 -1.98
C LEU A 28 -3.53 4.06 -2.41
N ALA A 29 -4.79 3.77 -2.70
CA ALA A 29 -5.77 4.80 -3.03
C ALA A 29 -6.11 5.62 -1.79
N ARG A 30 -6.47 6.86 -1.98
CA ARG A 30 -7.01 7.76 -0.95
C ARG A 30 -6.00 8.17 0.13
N TYR A 31 -4.77 7.71 0.08
CA TYR A 31 -3.79 7.98 1.13
C TYR A 31 -2.50 8.49 0.50
N ASP A 32 -2.00 9.63 1.01
CA ASP A 32 -0.73 10.20 0.58
C ASP A 32 0.23 10.10 1.76
N ALA A 33 1.21 9.23 1.65
CA ALA A 33 2.19 9.06 2.70
C ALA A 33 3.17 10.23 2.75
N PRO A 34 3.79 10.47 3.90
CA PRO A 34 4.86 11.45 3.98
C PRO A 34 6.01 11.08 3.05
N GLU A 35 6.63 12.09 2.48
CA GLU A 35 7.76 11.90 1.58
C GLU A 35 9.06 11.88 2.36
N GLU A 36 10.10 11.36 1.74
CA GLU A 36 11.42 11.31 2.32
C GLU A 36 11.83 12.70 2.77
N GLY A 37 12.38 12.82 3.96
CA GLY A 37 12.69 14.10 4.58
C GLY A 37 11.66 14.56 5.60
N ASN A 38 10.43 14.00 5.55
CA ASN A 38 9.42 14.29 6.54
C ASN A 38 9.66 13.42 7.77
N PRO A 39 9.51 13.95 8.99
CA PRO A 39 9.76 13.15 10.20
C PRO A 39 8.92 11.87 10.28
N ASN A 40 7.75 11.84 9.66
CA ASN A 40 6.89 10.67 9.70
C ASN A 40 7.09 9.70 8.54
N TYR A 41 8.06 9.98 7.66
CA TYR A 41 8.30 9.11 6.50
C TYR A 41 8.62 7.67 6.93
N THR A 42 9.60 7.52 7.81
CA THR A 42 10.02 6.21 8.26
C THR A 42 8.91 5.50 9.03
N LYS A 43 8.16 6.24 9.84
CA LYS A 43 7.08 5.65 10.62
C LYS A 43 5.98 5.09 9.72
N ALA A 44 5.60 5.83 8.69
CA ALA A 44 4.58 5.37 7.76
C ALA A 44 5.07 4.14 7.00
N LYS A 45 6.31 4.15 6.52
CA LYS A 45 6.89 3.03 5.80
C LYS A 45 6.95 1.79 6.70
N GLN A 46 7.36 1.96 7.95
CA GLN A 46 7.43 0.85 8.90
C GLN A 46 6.06 0.29 9.23
N LEU A 47 5.06 1.15 9.37
CA LEU A 47 3.70 0.70 9.63
C LEU A 47 3.19 -0.14 8.47
N LEU A 48 3.31 0.35 7.24
CA LEU A 48 2.86 -0.40 6.08
C LEU A 48 3.61 -1.73 5.99
N SER A 49 4.92 -1.72 6.19
CA SER A 49 5.71 -2.94 6.17
C SER A 49 5.21 -3.97 7.18
N SER A 50 4.88 -3.51 8.40
CA SER A 50 4.41 -4.42 9.44
C SER A 50 3.05 -5.03 9.09
N LEU A 51 2.27 -4.35 8.25
CA LEU A 51 0.93 -4.82 7.90
C LEU A 51 0.95 -5.78 6.73
N ILE A 52 1.83 -5.58 5.75
CA ILE A 52 1.72 -6.33 4.49
C ILE A 52 3.00 -7.00 4.00
N LEU A 53 4.18 -6.64 4.49
CA LEU A 53 5.41 -7.16 3.90
C LEU A 53 5.50 -8.68 4.09
N ASN A 54 5.74 -9.38 3.00
CA ASN A 54 5.82 -10.84 2.94
C ASN A 54 4.50 -11.53 3.28
N LYS A 55 3.40 -10.80 3.17
CA LYS A 55 2.07 -11.35 3.47
C LYS A 55 1.22 -11.37 2.21
N ILE A 56 0.24 -12.27 2.20
CA ILE A 56 -0.72 -12.32 1.10
C ILE A 56 -1.65 -11.13 1.22
N ILE A 57 -1.78 -10.37 0.15
CA ILE A 57 -2.72 -9.26 0.10
C ILE A 57 -3.71 -9.52 -1.03
N VAL A 58 -4.85 -8.85 -0.92
CA VAL A 58 -5.86 -8.83 -1.98
C VAL A 58 -6.04 -7.38 -2.35
N TYR A 59 -6.10 -7.07 -3.63
CA TYR A 59 -6.27 -5.68 -4.04
C TYR A 59 -7.30 -5.58 -5.15
N LYS A 60 -7.91 -4.40 -5.24
CA LYS A 60 -8.85 -4.05 -6.31
C LYS A 60 -8.34 -2.78 -6.94
N GLN A 61 -7.99 -2.85 -8.22
CA GLN A 61 -7.50 -1.69 -8.94
C GLN A 61 -8.63 -0.70 -9.17
N ILE A 62 -8.42 0.56 -8.84
CA ILE A 62 -9.39 1.60 -9.10
C ILE A 62 -8.84 2.67 -10.03
N GLY A 63 -7.56 2.62 -10.39
CA GLY A 63 -6.97 3.57 -11.31
C GLY A 63 -5.52 3.27 -11.57
N THR A 64 -4.84 4.21 -12.20
CA THR A 64 -3.40 4.10 -12.45
C THR A 64 -2.76 5.44 -12.14
N SER A 65 -1.47 5.41 -11.82
CA SER A 65 -0.69 6.61 -11.58
C SER A 65 0.71 6.33 -12.12
N TYR A 66 1.03 6.90 -13.26
CA TYR A 66 2.27 6.61 -13.97
C TYR A 66 2.32 5.11 -14.28
N THR A 67 3.30 4.40 -13.78
CA THR A 67 3.44 2.97 -14.04
C THR A 67 2.87 2.11 -12.92
N ARG A 68 2.19 2.73 -11.94
CA ARG A 68 1.66 2.01 -10.78
C ARG A 68 0.16 1.81 -10.90
N ILE A 69 -0.34 0.74 -10.29
CA ILE A 69 -1.76 0.54 -10.09
C ILE A 69 -2.15 1.30 -8.83
N VAL A 70 -3.24 2.06 -8.89
CA VAL A 70 -3.82 2.67 -7.70
C VAL A 70 -4.94 1.74 -7.23
N ALA A 71 -4.91 1.30 -5.99
CA ALA A 71 -5.80 0.24 -5.54
C ALA A 71 -6.23 0.37 -4.08
N GLU A 72 -7.36 -0.27 -3.79
CA GLU A 72 -7.75 -0.58 -2.42
C GLU A 72 -7.11 -1.92 -2.09
N VAL A 73 -6.56 -2.06 -0.90
CA VAL A 73 -5.76 -3.22 -0.52
C VAL A 73 -6.25 -3.77 0.81
N TRP A 74 -6.36 -5.08 0.90
CA TRP A 74 -6.75 -5.78 2.12
C TRP A 74 -5.71 -6.83 2.49
N GLN A 75 -5.51 -7.02 3.78
CA GLN A 75 -4.70 -8.10 4.31
C GLN A 75 -5.50 -8.70 5.46
N ASP A 76 -5.82 -9.99 5.34
CA ASP A 76 -6.58 -10.70 6.37
C ASP A 76 -7.88 -9.97 6.70
N SER A 77 -8.61 -9.56 5.68
CA SER A 77 -9.89 -8.87 5.76
C SER A 77 -9.82 -7.45 6.32
N LYS A 78 -8.63 -6.90 6.53
CA LYS A 78 -8.48 -5.54 7.02
C LYS A 78 -8.11 -4.64 5.84
N ASN A 79 -8.84 -3.53 5.68
CA ASN A 79 -8.53 -2.58 4.63
C ASN A 79 -7.29 -1.77 5.03
N ILE A 80 -6.23 -1.94 4.30
CA ILE A 80 -4.94 -1.32 4.60
C ILE A 80 -4.99 0.19 4.36
N ASN A 81 -5.73 0.62 3.33
CA ASN A 81 -5.87 2.06 3.03
C ASN A 81 -6.48 2.79 4.23
N ASP A 82 -7.52 2.20 4.82
CA ASP A 82 -8.17 2.80 5.99
C ASP A 82 -7.24 2.86 7.20
N ILE A 83 -6.46 1.81 7.41
CA ILE A 83 -5.51 1.77 8.53
C ILE A 83 -4.47 2.88 8.36
N MET A 84 -3.94 3.04 7.15
CA MET A 84 -2.94 4.08 6.91
C MET A 84 -3.54 5.47 7.04
N LEU A 85 -4.79 5.67 6.58
CA LEU A 85 -5.47 6.95 6.75
C LEU A 85 -5.65 7.29 8.22
N ALA A 86 -5.98 6.30 9.05
CA ALA A 86 -6.22 6.52 10.47
C ALA A 86 -4.93 6.68 11.27
N SER A 87 -3.78 6.37 10.68
CA SER A 87 -2.51 6.39 11.41
C SER A 87 -2.06 7.78 11.83
N GLY A 88 -2.52 8.79 11.11
CA GLY A 88 -2.06 10.16 11.33
C GLY A 88 -0.76 10.48 10.59
N TYR A 89 -0.10 9.50 9.95
CA TYR A 89 1.12 9.75 9.22
C TYR A 89 0.76 10.21 7.81
N LYS A 90 0.75 11.49 7.56
CA LYS A 90 0.37 12.02 6.26
C LYS A 90 1.27 13.18 5.85
N LYS A 91 1.16 13.52 4.59
CA LYS A 91 1.96 14.56 3.98
C LYS A 91 1.73 15.94 4.58
#